data_a909d3a639444044a06cbed86a1130c0
#
_entry.id   a909d3a639444044a06cbed86a1130c0
#
_cell.length_a   1.000
_cell.length_b   1.000
_cell.length_c   1.000
_cell.angle_alpha   90.00
_cell.angle_beta   90.00
_cell.angle_gamma   90.00
#
_symmetry.space_group_name_H-M   'P 1'
#
loop_
_entity.id
_entity.type
_entity.pdbx_description
1 polymer ?
#
loop_
_entity_poly.entity_id
_entity_poly.type
_entity_poly.pdbx_seq_one_letter_code
_entity_poly.pdbx_strand_id
1 'polypeptide(L)'
;MVWAVPKQLQGGKYTLESVLGRGRFGITYLAKDEKGDRIVVKTLDDQLLNQPDFKRLQERFVQEAFKLAKCKHPHIVRLLEDPFQEDDLWCIAMEYIAGIDLAHRPQNILPEADALQYIQQIGEALTVVHQNNLVHRDVKPANIMIRAGSKEAVLIDFGLARGIDSKKLSVSNLETEAEAGFTPPELYSHTIELGAYTDVYSLAATLYNLLTGQVPTSAKERLQNHTPLSEPTELNPQISHNINRDILWAMDLDPKKRPQSIEAWLDSLGLKPTPVVQLQPTQINYDALGLWIGIIGLILAIIAIFTGIFQGDIREIFIKPSPSPTQKSTPTAPPTKPPN
;
A
#
# COMPACT_ATOMS: atom_id res chain seq x y z
N MET A 1 23.07 -10.06 2.80
CA MET A 1 22.61 -11.42 3.19
C MET A 1 21.12 -11.36 3.36
N VAL A 2 20.36 -12.07 2.53
CA VAL A 2 18.90 -12.19 2.72
C VAL A 2 18.67 -12.62 4.15
N TRP A 3 17.77 -12.00 4.86
CA TRP A 3 17.46 -12.44 6.21
C TRP A 3 17.06 -13.91 6.19
N ALA A 4 17.76 -14.70 7.02
CA ALA A 4 17.36 -16.08 7.22
C ALA A 4 15.98 -16.10 7.92
N VAL A 5 15.12 -16.99 7.47
CA VAL A 5 13.81 -17.20 8.11
C VAL A 5 13.90 -18.44 9.03
N PRO A 6 13.26 -18.39 10.22
CA PRO A 6 12.48 -17.27 10.75
C PRO A 6 13.35 -16.13 11.29
N LYS A 7 12.92 -14.87 11.11
CA LYS A 7 13.52 -13.67 11.71
C LYS A 7 12.43 -12.79 12.31
N GLN A 8 12.64 -12.27 13.50
CA GLN A 8 11.80 -11.25 14.12
C GLN A 8 12.26 -9.85 13.70
N LEU A 9 11.31 -8.97 13.40
CA LEU A 9 11.50 -7.57 13.07
C LEU A 9 10.78 -6.69 14.09
N GLN A 10 11.26 -5.46 14.29
CA GLN A 10 10.68 -4.49 15.24
C GLN A 10 10.45 -5.09 16.64
N GLY A 11 11.46 -5.77 17.18
CA GLY A 11 11.36 -6.34 18.53
C GLY A 11 10.35 -7.47 18.69
N GLY A 12 9.95 -8.12 17.59
CA GLY A 12 9.01 -9.25 17.59
C GLY A 12 7.62 -8.91 17.06
N LYS A 13 7.36 -7.64 16.67
CA LYS A 13 6.09 -7.23 16.07
C LYS A 13 5.76 -8.03 14.80
N TYR A 14 6.78 -8.35 14.01
CA TYR A 14 6.63 -9.18 12.81
C TYR A 14 7.61 -10.36 12.87
N THR A 15 7.16 -11.54 12.43
CA THR A 15 8.01 -12.72 12.30
C THR A 15 7.98 -13.16 10.83
N LEU A 16 9.12 -13.07 10.15
CA LEU A 16 9.28 -13.56 8.77
C LEU A 16 9.18 -15.09 8.75
N GLU A 17 8.38 -15.64 7.84
CA GLU A 17 8.16 -17.09 7.70
C GLU A 17 8.84 -17.68 6.45
N SER A 18 8.71 -16.98 5.31
CA SER A 18 9.27 -17.43 4.03
C SER A 18 9.47 -16.27 3.07
N VAL A 19 10.29 -16.48 2.05
CA VAL A 19 10.40 -15.56 0.91
C VAL A 19 9.26 -15.87 -0.06
N LEU A 20 8.45 -14.88 -0.38
CA LEU A 20 7.40 -14.97 -1.42
C LEU A 20 7.96 -14.70 -2.81
N GLY A 21 8.93 -13.79 -2.92
CA GLY A 21 9.55 -13.45 -4.18
C GLY A 21 10.79 -12.59 -4.02
N ARG A 22 11.68 -12.68 -5.00
CA ARG A 22 12.85 -11.83 -5.14
C ARG A 22 12.78 -11.15 -6.49
N GLY A 23 12.54 -9.86 -6.46
CA GLY A 23 12.54 -9.02 -7.66
C GLY A 23 13.90 -8.35 -7.87
N ARG A 24 14.00 -7.56 -8.93
CA ARG A 24 15.22 -6.85 -9.31
C ARG A 24 15.80 -5.95 -8.21
N PHE A 25 14.95 -5.32 -7.42
CA PHE A 25 15.35 -4.31 -6.44
C PHE A 25 14.96 -4.66 -5.01
N GLY A 26 14.23 -5.73 -4.79
CA GLY A 26 13.72 -6.02 -3.47
C GLY A 26 13.32 -7.47 -3.25
N ILE A 27 13.15 -7.78 -1.99
CA ILE A 27 12.71 -9.08 -1.51
C ILE A 27 11.37 -8.89 -0.80
N THR A 28 10.46 -9.79 -1.09
CA THR A 28 9.13 -9.83 -0.48
C THR A 28 9.02 -11.08 0.39
N TYR A 29 8.68 -10.90 1.65
CA TYR A 29 8.54 -11.96 2.64
C TYR A 29 7.08 -12.14 3.05
N LEU A 30 6.66 -13.38 3.24
CA LEU A 30 5.52 -13.71 4.07
C LEU A 30 5.94 -13.58 5.53
N ALA A 31 5.13 -12.92 6.32
CA ALA A 31 5.35 -12.76 7.75
C ALA A 31 4.03 -12.93 8.53
N LYS A 32 4.16 -13.02 9.85
CA LYS A 32 3.04 -12.91 10.79
C LYS A 32 3.24 -11.72 11.70
N ASP A 33 2.14 -11.07 12.05
CA ASP A 33 2.10 -10.07 13.11
C ASP A 33 2.00 -10.71 14.51
N GLU A 34 1.96 -9.89 15.56
CA GLU A 34 1.83 -10.34 16.96
C GLU A 34 0.54 -11.14 17.23
N LYS A 35 -0.49 -10.98 16.41
CA LYS A 35 -1.76 -11.71 16.52
C LYS A 35 -1.74 -13.03 15.77
N GLY A 36 -0.69 -13.28 14.98
CA GLY A 36 -0.57 -14.43 14.11
C GLY A 36 -1.21 -14.24 12.74
N ASP A 37 -1.69 -13.04 12.41
CA ASP A 37 -2.26 -12.73 11.11
C ASP A 37 -1.15 -12.64 10.05
N ARG A 38 -1.43 -13.18 8.85
CA ARG A 38 -0.50 -13.12 7.72
C ARG A 38 -0.39 -11.71 7.19
N ILE A 39 0.84 -11.28 7.00
CA ILE A 39 1.20 -10.00 6.39
C ILE A 39 2.31 -10.19 5.36
N VAL A 40 2.60 -9.16 4.60
CA VAL A 40 3.74 -9.11 3.67
C VAL A 40 4.70 -8.02 4.10
N VAL A 41 5.99 -8.37 4.16
CA VAL A 41 7.07 -7.40 4.37
C VAL A 41 7.92 -7.31 3.12
N LYS A 42 8.10 -6.10 2.57
CA LYS A 42 8.98 -5.84 1.44
C LYS A 42 10.15 -4.97 1.86
N THR A 43 11.35 -5.32 1.41
CA THR A 43 12.58 -4.55 1.62
C THR A 43 13.43 -4.53 0.35
N LEU A 44 14.45 -3.68 0.30
CA LEU A 44 15.45 -3.72 -0.76
C LEU A 44 16.30 -5.00 -0.67
N ASP A 45 16.79 -5.47 -1.82
CA ASP A 45 17.68 -6.62 -1.86
C ASP A 45 19.04 -6.25 -1.25
N ASP A 46 19.54 -7.09 -0.36
CA ASP A 46 20.83 -6.92 0.29
C ASP A 46 22.03 -6.97 -0.69
N GLN A 47 21.85 -7.55 -1.88
CA GLN A 47 22.87 -7.49 -2.93
C GLN A 47 23.11 -6.04 -3.40
N LEU A 48 22.18 -5.14 -3.14
CA LEU A 48 22.29 -3.72 -3.46
C LEU A 48 23.11 -2.95 -2.42
N LEU A 49 23.30 -3.47 -1.19
CA LEU A 49 23.98 -2.78 -0.09
C LEU A 49 25.38 -2.27 -0.48
N ASN A 50 26.11 -3.03 -1.29
CA ASN A 50 27.45 -2.70 -1.75
C ASN A 50 27.47 -1.84 -3.03
N GLN A 51 26.29 -1.46 -3.56
CA GLN A 51 26.25 -0.64 -4.75
C GLN A 51 26.49 0.84 -4.40
N PRO A 52 27.24 1.58 -5.22
CA PRO A 52 27.52 3.00 -4.95
C PRO A 52 26.26 3.87 -4.79
N ASP A 53 25.17 3.47 -5.43
CA ASP A 53 23.91 4.21 -5.45
C ASP A 53 22.89 3.69 -4.41
N PHE A 54 23.27 2.76 -3.52
CA PHE A 54 22.37 2.14 -2.55
C PHE A 54 21.63 3.15 -1.68
N LYS A 55 22.34 4.14 -1.15
CA LYS A 55 21.73 5.18 -0.31
C LYS A 55 20.63 5.94 -1.05
N ARG A 56 20.86 6.29 -2.31
CA ARG A 56 19.89 6.97 -3.18
C ARG A 56 18.69 6.08 -3.49
N LEU A 57 18.93 4.77 -3.72
CA LEU A 57 17.88 3.77 -3.91
C LEU A 57 16.97 3.69 -2.68
N GLN A 58 17.59 3.64 -1.51
CA GLN A 58 16.89 3.54 -0.24
C GLN A 58 16.06 4.79 0.07
N GLU A 59 16.62 5.99 -0.15
CA GLU A 59 15.90 7.25 0.02
C GLU A 59 14.65 7.30 -0.89
N ARG A 60 14.77 6.90 -2.15
CA ARG A 60 13.62 6.83 -3.07
C ARG A 60 12.59 5.80 -2.65
N PHE A 61 13.03 4.60 -2.28
CA PHE A 61 12.14 3.55 -1.79
C PHE A 61 11.27 4.07 -0.65
N VAL A 62 11.88 4.74 0.32
CA VAL A 62 11.17 5.32 1.47
C VAL A 62 10.23 6.44 1.06
N GLN A 63 10.70 7.38 0.21
CA GLN A 63 9.86 8.49 -0.26
C GLN A 63 8.63 8.01 -1.04
N GLU A 64 8.80 7.03 -1.91
CA GLU A 64 7.71 6.44 -2.68
C GLU A 64 6.76 5.63 -1.80
N ALA A 65 7.30 4.93 -0.78
CA ALA A 65 6.48 4.22 0.21
C ALA A 65 5.60 5.18 1.03
N PHE A 66 6.11 6.34 1.44
CA PHE A 66 5.29 7.37 2.10
C PHE A 66 4.21 7.97 1.18
N LYS A 67 4.46 8.07 -0.12
CA LYS A 67 3.41 8.47 -1.08
C LYS A 67 2.36 7.38 -1.21
N LEU A 68 2.79 6.12 -1.30
CA LEU A 68 1.88 4.97 -1.37
C LEU A 68 0.99 4.87 -0.13
N ALA A 69 1.51 5.17 1.06
CA ALA A 69 0.72 5.19 2.29
C ALA A 69 -0.47 6.16 2.25
N LYS A 70 -0.41 7.19 1.40
CA LYS A 70 -1.50 8.14 1.16
C LYS A 70 -2.55 7.64 0.15
N CYS A 71 -2.19 6.66 -0.68
CA CYS A 71 -3.06 6.11 -1.70
C CYS A 71 -4.05 5.09 -1.07
N LYS A 72 -5.17 5.58 -0.54
CA LYS A 72 -6.20 4.74 0.07
C LYS A 72 -7.27 4.40 -0.97
N HIS A 73 -7.31 3.14 -1.40
CA HIS A 73 -8.30 2.63 -2.34
C HIS A 73 -8.51 1.12 -2.13
N PRO A 74 -9.73 0.56 -2.31
CA PRO A 74 -9.96 -0.88 -2.13
C PRO A 74 -9.11 -1.76 -3.06
N HIS A 75 -8.75 -1.24 -4.24
CA HIS A 75 -7.94 -1.92 -5.25
C HIS A 75 -6.44 -1.56 -5.21
N ILE A 76 -5.95 -0.97 -4.11
CA ILE A 76 -4.54 -0.76 -3.81
C ILE A 76 -4.19 -1.55 -2.56
N VAL A 77 -3.08 -2.29 -2.58
CA VAL A 77 -2.57 -2.97 -1.38
C VAL A 77 -2.38 -1.98 -0.24
N ARG A 78 -2.95 -2.31 0.92
CA ARG A 78 -2.92 -1.43 2.09
C ARG A 78 -1.62 -1.59 2.87
N LEU A 79 -0.93 -0.49 3.13
CA LEU A 79 0.15 -0.45 4.11
C LEU A 79 -0.43 -0.55 5.52
N LEU A 80 0.20 -1.35 6.38
CA LEU A 80 -0.24 -1.58 7.76
C LEU A 80 0.25 -0.48 8.70
N GLU A 81 1.39 0.11 8.37
CA GLU A 81 2.03 1.21 9.09
C GLU A 81 2.96 2.01 8.17
N ASP A 82 3.54 3.06 8.70
CA ASP A 82 4.60 3.80 8.02
C ASP A 82 5.84 2.93 7.80
N PRO A 83 6.63 3.19 6.74
CA PRO A 83 7.88 2.48 6.51
C PRO A 83 8.78 2.52 7.74
N PHE A 84 9.39 1.39 8.09
CA PHE A 84 10.26 1.24 9.24
C PHE A 84 11.64 0.72 8.85
N GLN A 85 12.62 0.88 9.73
CA GLN A 85 13.99 0.41 9.52
C GLN A 85 14.26 -0.81 10.40
N GLU A 86 14.87 -1.83 9.79
CA GLU A 86 15.40 -3.00 10.46
C GLU A 86 16.82 -3.25 9.98
N ASP A 87 17.78 -3.34 10.88
CA ASP A 87 19.21 -3.28 10.56
C ASP A 87 19.49 -2.02 9.67
N ASP A 88 20.14 -2.19 8.52
CA ASP A 88 20.44 -1.11 7.57
C ASP A 88 19.42 -0.99 6.43
N LEU A 89 18.27 -1.70 6.50
CA LEU A 89 17.29 -1.80 5.45
C LEU A 89 15.95 -1.17 5.87
N TRP A 90 15.38 -0.39 4.97
CA TRP A 90 14.01 0.06 5.10
C TRP A 90 13.01 -1.01 4.64
N CYS A 91 11.94 -1.14 5.40
CA CYS A 91 10.89 -2.13 5.23
C CYS A 91 9.52 -1.48 5.10
N ILE A 92 8.65 -2.16 4.37
CA ILE A 92 7.23 -1.81 4.24
C ILE A 92 6.41 -3.04 4.64
N ALA A 93 5.54 -2.88 5.65
CA ALA A 93 4.56 -3.89 6.03
C ALA A 93 3.23 -3.64 5.33
N MET A 94 2.71 -4.65 4.65
CA MET A 94 1.49 -4.59 3.84
C MET A 94 0.54 -5.71 4.21
N GLU A 95 -0.75 -5.54 3.91
CA GLU A 95 -1.71 -6.62 4.01
C GLU A 95 -1.33 -7.81 3.12
N TYR A 96 -1.60 -9.02 3.58
CA TYR A 96 -1.52 -10.22 2.77
C TYR A 96 -2.81 -10.40 1.99
N ILE A 97 -2.72 -10.47 0.67
CA ILE A 97 -3.88 -10.73 -0.20
C ILE A 97 -3.99 -12.25 -0.42
N ALA A 98 -4.95 -12.88 0.23
CA ALA A 98 -5.26 -14.27 -0.04
C ALA A 98 -5.93 -14.39 -1.42
N GLY A 99 -5.29 -15.09 -2.36
CA GLY A 99 -5.81 -15.21 -3.72
C GLY A 99 -4.74 -15.64 -4.71
N ILE A 100 -4.99 -15.35 -5.98
CA ILE A 100 -4.07 -15.61 -7.09
C ILE A 100 -3.82 -14.31 -7.85
N ASP A 101 -2.66 -14.17 -8.47
CA ASP A 101 -2.41 -13.09 -9.41
C ASP A 101 -2.96 -13.42 -10.80
N LEU A 102 -3.17 -12.38 -11.61
CA LEU A 102 -3.72 -12.53 -12.95
C LEU A 102 -2.79 -13.28 -13.93
N ALA A 103 -1.48 -13.38 -13.65
CA ALA A 103 -0.57 -14.17 -14.48
C ALA A 103 -0.80 -15.69 -14.29
N HIS A 104 -1.23 -16.10 -13.08
CA HIS A 104 -1.53 -17.49 -12.75
C HIS A 104 -3.04 -17.81 -12.77
N ARG A 105 -3.83 -16.97 -13.44
CA ARG A 105 -5.28 -17.19 -13.59
C ARG A 105 -5.59 -18.55 -14.25
N PRO A 106 -6.67 -19.24 -13.85
CA PRO A 106 -7.02 -20.55 -14.41
C PRO A 106 -7.36 -20.49 -15.90
N GLN A 107 -7.99 -19.41 -16.36
CA GLN A 107 -8.37 -19.19 -17.74
C GLN A 107 -7.35 -18.30 -18.42
N ASN A 108 -6.68 -18.82 -19.46
CA ASN A 108 -5.68 -18.05 -20.20
C ASN A 108 -6.30 -16.82 -20.89
N ILE A 109 -7.47 -17.00 -21.52
CA ILE A 109 -8.25 -15.93 -22.18
C ILE A 109 -9.50 -15.69 -21.33
N LEU A 110 -9.70 -14.43 -20.93
CA LEU A 110 -10.89 -14.02 -20.18
C LEU A 110 -11.99 -13.51 -21.11
N PRO A 111 -13.27 -13.70 -20.75
CA PRO A 111 -14.36 -12.96 -21.37
C PRO A 111 -14.10 -11.45 -21.29
N GLU A 112 -14.44 -10.71 -22.36
CA GLU A 112 -14.19 -9.25 -22.43
C GLU A 112 -14.75 -8.50 -21.21
N ALA A 113 -15.97 -8.83 -20.79
CA ALA A 113 -16.60 -8.18 -19.64
C ALA A 113 -15.81 -8.40 -18.32
N ASP A 114 -15.26 -9.61 -18.10
CA ASP A 114 -14.47 -9.90 -16.91
C ASP A 114 -13.12 -9.20 -16.95
N ALA A 115 -12.46 -9.18 -18.09
CA ALA A 115 -11.20 -8.45 -18.29
C ALA A 115 -11.40 -6.94 -18.06
N LEU A 116 -12.44 -6.36 -18.63
CA LEU A 116 -12.78 -4.95 -18.47
C LEU A 116 -13.12 -4.59 -17.02
N GLN A 117 -13.77 -5.48 -16.27
CA GLN A 117 -14.04 -5.30 -14.84
C GLN A 117 -12.73 -5.16 -14.05
N TYR A 118 -11.75 -6.02 -14.28
CA TYR A 118 -10.45 -5.91 -13.60
C TYR A 118 -9.69 -4.65 -14.02
N ILE A 119 -9.72 -4.31 -15.30
CA ILE A 119 -9.09 -3.09 -15.82
C ILE A 119 -9.71 -1.83 -15.22
N GLN A 120 -11.02 -1.78 -15.06
CA GLN A 120 -11.70 -0.68 -14.40
C GLN A 120 -11.23 -0.52 -12.95
N GLN A 121 -11.23 -1.60 -12.17
CA GLN A 121 -10.80 -1.59 -10.77
C GLN A 121 -9.36 -1.11 -10.60
N ILE A 122 -8.45 -1.63 -11.43
CA ILE A 122 -7.03 -1.24 -11.38
C ILE A 122 -6.84 0.18 -11.94
N GLY A 123 -7.59 0.58 -12.95
CA GLY A 123 -7.57 1.94 -13.46
C GLY A 123 -8.01 2.96 -12.41
N GLU A 124 -9.10 2.71 -11.68
CA GLU A 124 -9.53 3.54 -10.56
C GLU A 124 -8.44 3.65 -9.48
N ALA A 125 -7.77 2.54 -9.16
CA ALA A 125 -6.62 2.51 -8.25
C ALA A 125 -5.47 3.39 -8.76
N LEU A 126 -5.07 3.26 -10.03
CA LEU A 126 -4.00 4.04 -10.64
C LEU A 126 -4.32 5.54 -10.70
N THR A 127 -5.59 5.92 -10.88
CA THR A 127 -6.03 7.31 -10.79
C THR A 127 -5.67 7.91 -9.42
N VAL A 128 -5.96 7.20 -8.32
CA VAL A 128 -5.57 7.63 -6.97
C VAL A 128 -4.06 7.70 -6.80
N VAL A 129 -3.32 6.77 -7.39
CA VAL A 129 -1.84 6.76 -7.40
C VAL A 129 -1.30 8.03 -8.08
N HIS A 130 -1.81 8.36 -9.26
CA HIS A 130 -1.39 9.53 -10.03
C HIS A 130 -1.74 10.85 -9.35
N GLN A 131 -2.90 10.94 -8.71
CA GLN A 131 -3.31 12.10 -7.89
C GLN A 131 -2.37 12.37 -6.71
N ASN A 132 -1.66 11.33 -6.24
CA ASN A 132 -0.62 11.45 -5.20
C ASN A 132 0.80 11.65 -5.78
N ASN A 133 0.93 12.04 -7.05
CA ASN A 133 2.20 12.26 -7.75
C ASN A 133 3.12 11.02 -7.67
N LEU A 134 2.54 9.85 -7.87
CA LEU A 134 3.23 8.57 -7.96
C LEU A 134 2.86 7.90 -9.29
N VAL A 135 3.81 7.24 -9.93
CA VAL A 135 3.62 6.38 -11.10
C VAL A 135 3.99 4.96 -10.69
N HIS A 136 3.16 3.98 -11.04
CA HIS A 136 3.38 2.58 -10.60
C HIS A 136 4.58 1.93 -11.29
N ARG A 137 4.74 2.11 -12.60
CA ARG A 137 5.89 1.67 -13.44
C ARG A 137 6.05 0.16 -13.63
N ASP A 138 5.22 -0.66 -13.02
CA ASP A 138 5.28 -2.12 -13.13
C ASP A 138 3.89 -2.76 -13.14
N VAL A 139 2.94 -2.14 -13.85
CA VAL A 139 1.60 -2.71 -14.03
C VAL A 139 1.70 -3.90 -14.98
N LYS A 140 1.35 -5.08 -14.48
CA LYS A 140 1.34 -6.34 -15.25
C LYS A 140 0.46 -7.36 -14.52
N PRO A 141 0.02 -8.44 -15.20
CA PRO A 141 -0.84 -9.46 -14.58
C PRO A 141 -0.28 -10.03 -13.26
N ALA A 142 1.02 -10.24 -13.16
CA ALA A 142 1.66 -10.77 -11.94
C ALA A 142 1.59 -9.81 -10.73
N ASN A 143 1.34 -8.52 -10.96
CA ASN A 143 1.22 -7.51 -9.91
C ASN A 143 -0.24 -7.13 -9.60
N ILE A 144 -1.20 -7.93 -10.09
CA ILE A 144 -2.64 -7.75 -9.83
C ILE A 144 -3.17 -9.03 -9.19
N MET A 145 -3.45 -8.98 -7.90
CA MET A 145 -4.02 -10.09 -7.14
C MET A 145 -5.54 -10.07 -7.21
N ILE A 146 -6.16 -11.24 -7.39
CA ILE A 146 -7.61 -11.42 -7.24
C ILE A 146 -7.86 -12.03 -5.87
N ARG A 147 -8.65 -11.38 -5.03
CA ARG A 147 -9.00 -11.89 -3.70
C ARG A 147 -9.77 -13.20 -3.81
N ALA A 148 -9.41 -14.18 -2.99
CA ALA A 148 -10.09 -15.48 -2.96
C ALA A 148 -11.59 -15.31 -2.70
N GLY A 149 -12.40 -16.01 -3.51
CA GLY A 149 -13.87 -16.00 -3.37
C GLY A 149 -14.57 -14.74 -3.91
N SER A 150 -13.85 -13.84 -4.56
CA SER A 150 -14.42 -12.62 -5.15
C SER A 150 -13.83 -12.32 -6.53
N LYS A 151 -14.38 -11.30 -7.22
CA LYS A 151 -13.79 -10.70 -8.43
C LYS A 151 -13.11 -9.36 -8.10
N GLU A 152 -12.56 -9.23 -6.92
CA GLU A 152 -11.92 -8.02 -6.45
C GLU A 152 -10.43 -8.05 -6.76
N ALA A 153 -10.00 -7.19 -7.68
CA ALA A 153 -8.60 -7.05 -8.05
C ALA A 153 -7.90 -6.05 -7.14
N VAL A 154 -6.66 -6.35 -6.76
CA VAL A 154 -5.82 -5.48 -5.92
C VAL A 154 -4.46 -5.31 -6.58
N LEU A 155 -4.08 -4.07 -6.83
CA LEU A 155 -2.77 -3.71 -7.35
C LEU A 155 -1.74 -3.82 -6.23
N ILE A 156 -0.72 -4.62 -6.47
CA ILE A 156 0.39 -4.85 -5.55
C ILE A 156 1.71 -4.44 -6.20
N ASP A 157 2.75 -4.47 -5.45
CA ASP A 157 4.15 -4.43 -5.94
C ASP A 157 4.52 -3.21 -6.78
N PHE A 158 4.39 -2.02 -6.18
CA PHE A 158 4.84 -0.77 -6.77
C PHE A 158 6.33 -0.82 -7.09
N GLY A 159 6.70 -0.38 -8.29
CA GLY A 159 8.09 -0.33 -8.75
C GLY A 159 8.90 0.76 -8.02
N LEU A 160 8.90 0.76 -6.68
CA LEU A 160 9.41 1.82 -5.80
C LEU A 160 10.89 2.15 -6.02
N ALA A 161 11.65 1.24 -6.60
CA ALA A 161 13.07 1.43 -6.91
C ALA A 161 13.36 1.53 -8.42
N ARG A 162 12.33 1.46 -9.31
CA ARG A 162 12.52 1.62 -10.76
C ARG A 162 12.78 3.07 -11.13
N GLY A 163 13.71 3.31 -12.06
CA GLY A 163 14.01 4.65 -12.61
C GLY A 163 15.21 5.35 -11.98
N ILE A 164 16.09 4.63 -11.27
CA ILE A 164 17.41 5.12 -10.87
C ILE A 164 18.40 4.69 -11.94
N ASP A 165 19.19 5.66 -12.40
CA ASP A 165 20.21 5.58 -13.45
C ASP A 165 20.64 4.14 -13.82
N SER A 166 19.98 3.59 -14.83
CA SER A 166 20.32 2.31 -15.43
C SER A 166 21.66 2.34 -16.18
N LYS A 167 22.39 3.46 -16.16
CA LYS A 167 23.72 3.56 -16.76
C LYS A 167 24.76 2.62 -16.18
N LYS A 168 24.55 2.14 -14.94
CA LYS A 168 25.51 1.25 -14.26
C LYS A 168 24.95 -0.15 -13.97
N LEU A 169 23.65 -0.30 -13.88
CA LEU A 169 23.01 -1.61 -13.80
C LEU A 169 22.67 -2.00 -15.24
N SER A 170 23.44 -2.95 -15.80
CA SER A 170 23.16 -3.51 -17.12
C SER A 170 21.70 -3.96 -17.20
N VAL A 171 20.86 -3.12 -17.75
CA VAL A 171 19.40 -3.29 -17.89
C VAL A 171 19.06 -4.55 -18.69
N SER A 172 20.05 -5.11 -19.38
CA SER A 172 19.88 -6.11 -20.44
C SER A 172 19.64 -7.54 -19.98
N ASN A 173 19.84 -7.89 -18.69
CA ASN A 173 19.91 -9.31 -18.34
C ASN A 173 18.89 -9.81 -17.29
N LEU A 174 17.94 -8.99 -16.81
CA LEU A 174 17.02 -9.38 -15.75
C LEU A 174 15.53 -9.22 -16.06
N GLU A 175 15.18 -8.60 -17.19
CA GLU A 175 13.80 -8.55 -17.67
C GLU A 175 13.58 -9.79 -18.53
N THR A 176 12.65 -10.65 -18.10
CA THR A 176 12.26 -11.80 -18.91
C THR A 176 11.49 -11.31 -20.17
N GLU A 177 11.54 -12.05 -21.27
CA GLU A 177 10.71 -11.74 -22.45
C GLU A 177 9.23 -11.58 -22.08
N ALA A 178 8.77 -12.37 -21.12
CA ALA A 178 7.41 -12.30 -20.59
C ALA A 178 7.09 -10.99 -19.86
N GLU A 179 8.09 -10.29 -19.31
CA GLU A 179 7.89 -8.99 -18.64
C GLU A 179 8.05 -7.83 -19.60
N ALA A 180 8.89 -7.98 -20.61
CA ALA A 180 9.21 -6.94 -21.58
C ALA A 180 7.98 -6.45 -22.36
N GLY A 181 6.98 -7.31 -22.58
CA GLY A 181 5.74 -6.94 -23.27
C GLY A 181 4.89 -5.90 -22.54
N PHE A 182 5.03 -5.76 -21.22
CA PHE A 182 4.28 -4.81 -20.39
C PHE A 182 5.05 -3.51 -20.13
N THR A 183 6.33 -3.45 -20.51
CA THR A 183 7.22 -2.32 -20.23
C THR A 183 7.16 -1.29 -21.36
N PRO A 184 6.70 -0.05 -21.10
CA PRO A 184 6.64 1.00 -22.11
C PRO A 184 8.04 1.52 -22.47
N PRO A 185 8.23 2.08 -23.70
CA PRO A 185 9.55 2.45 -24.22
C PRO A 185 10.28 3.51 -23.38
N GLU A 186 9.57 4.42 -22.74
CA GLU A 186 10.18 5.46 -21.91
C GLU A 186 10.89 4.92 -20.67
N LEU A 187 10.53 3.73 -20.19
CA LEU A 187 11.24 3.08 -19.07
C LEU A 187 12.65 2.59 -19.46
N TYR A 188 12.92 2.47 -20.76
CA TYR A 188 14.28 2.21 -21.28
C TYR A 188 15.05 3.50 -21.59
N SER A 189 14.40 4.67 -21.52
CA SER A 189 14.97 5.97 -21.82
C SER A 189 15.26 6.75 -20.52
N HIS A 190 16.36 7.51 -20.53
CA HIS A 190 16.70 8.43 -19.43
C HIS A 190 16.29 9.87 -19.70
N THR A 191 15.81 10.15 -20.90
CA THR A 191 15.50 11.51 -21.36
C THR A 191 14.00 11.81 -21.37
N ILE A 192 13.16 10.79 -21.24
CA ILE A 192 11.71 10.93 -21.28
C ILE A 192 11.19 10.93 -19.83
N GLU A 193 10.43 11.95 -19.48
CA GLU A 193 9.75 12.03 -18.20
C GLU A 193 8.67 10.94 -18.08
N LEU A 194 8.49 10.38 -16.88
CA LEU A 194 7.47 9.38 -16.62
C LEU A 194 6.19 10.07 -16.13
N GLY A 195 5.05 9.59 -16.59
CA GLY A 195 3.75 10.16 -16.26
C GLY A 195 2.65 9.09 -16.24
N ALA A 196 1.41 9.53 -16.11
CA ALA A 196 0.25 8.63 -16.12
C ALA A 196 0.18 7.77 -17.38
N TYR A 197 0.59 8.32 -18.52
CA TYR A 197 0.66 7.61 -19.81
C TYR A 197 1.61 6.40 -19.82
N THR A 198 2.55 6.34 -18.85
CA THR A 198 3.43 5.17 -18.63
C THR A 198 2.61 3.98 -18.13
N ASP A 199 1.78 4.20 -17.12
CA ASP A 199 0.91 3.16 -16.57
C ASP A 199 -0.27 2.85 -17.50
N VAL A 200 -0.73 3.81 -18.32
CA VAL A 200 -1.73 3.58 -19.39
C VAL A 200 -1.24 2.50 -20.36
N TYR A 201 0.01 2.60 -20.83
CA TYR A 201 0.59 1.57 -21.71
C TYR A 201 0.59 0.19 -21.03
N SER A 202 1.10 0.12 -19.81
CA SER A 202 1.26 -1.13 -19.09
C SER A 202 -0.10 -1.77 -18.72
N LEU A 203 -1.10 -0.96 -18.40
CA LEU A 203 -2.47 -1.43 -18.13
C LEU A 203 -3.14 -1.91 -19.43
N ALA A 204 -2.91 -1.24 -20.56
CA ALA A 204 -3.40 -1.68 -21.88
C ALA A 204 -2.72 -2.98 -22.33
N ALA A 205 -1.42 -3.13 -22.12
CA ALA A 205 -0.70 -4.38 -22.35
C ALA A 205 -1.23 -5.52 -21.47
N THR A 206 -1.65 -5.19 -20.23
CA THR A 206 -2.33 -6.13 -19.34
C THR A 206 -3.68 -6.55 -19.93
N LEU A 207 -4.52 -5.62 -20.38
CA LEU A 207 -5.80 -5.93 -21.04
C LEU A 207 -5.58 -6.78 -22.29
N TYR A 208 -4.59 -6.44 -23.12
CA TYR A 208 -4.20 -7.24 -24.28
C TYR A 208 -3.95 -8.70 -23.88
N ASN A 209 -3.14 -8.94 -22.84
CA ASN A 209 -2.83 -10.28 -22.37
C ASN A 209 -4.06 -11.00 -21.80
N LEU A 210 -4.93 -10.32 -21.08
CA LEU A 210 -6.15 -10.93 -20.52
C LEU A 210 -7.10 -11.40 -21.62
N LEU A 211 -7.18 -10.66 -22.73
CA LEU A 211 -8.10 -10.93 -23.83
C LEU A 211 -7.54 -11.88 -24.88
N THR A 212 -6.22 -11.91 -25.07
CA THR A 212 -5.57 -12.74 -26.12
C THR A 212 -4.88 -13.98 -25.56
N GLY A 213 -4.60 -14.01 -24.25
CA GLY A 213 -3.78 -15.04 -23.63
C GLY A 213 -2.30 -14.94 -23.99
N GLN A 214 -1.87 -13.93 -24.78
CA GLN A 214 -0.50 -13.76 -25.24
C GLN A 214 0.14 -12.53 -24.62
N VAL A 215 1.45 -12.58 -24.41
CA VAL A 215 2.25 -11.41 -24.06
C VAL A 215 2.42 -10.56 -25.34
N PRO A 216 2.13 -9.25 -25.31
CA PRO A 216 2.30 -8.42 -26.50
C PRO A 216 3.77 -8.28 -26.89
N THR A 217 4.04 -8.06 -28.17
CA THR A 217 5.37 -7.75 -28.70
C THR A 217 5.96 -6.58 -27.92
N SER A 218 7.16 -6.76 -27.37
CA SER A 218 7.79 -5.76 -26.52
C SER A 218 8.05 -4.44 -27.26
N ALA A 219 7.95 -3.31 -26.53
CA ALA A 219 8.27 -2.00 -27.10
C ALA A 219 9.69 -1.95 -27.70
N LYS A 220 10.62 -2.68 -27.09
CA LYS A 220 12.00 -2.78 -27.58
C LYS A 220 12.08 -3.46 -28.95
N GLU A 221 11.41 -4.59 -29.13
CA GLU A 221 11.36 -5.30 -30.44
C GLU A 221 10.64 -4.46 -31.50
N ARG A 222 9.54 -3.81 -31.12
CA ARG A 222 8.79 -2.91 -32.01
C ARG A 222 9.65 -1.74 -32.50
N LEU A 223 10.50 -1.17 -31.64
CA LEU A 223 11.40 -0.05 -31.98
C LEU A 223 12.65 -0.50 -32.74
N GLN A 224 13.28 -1.58 -32.32
CA GLN A 224 14.58 -2.01 -32.86
C GLN A 224 14.45 -2.89 -34.11
N ASN A 225 13.50 -3.81 -34.09
CA ASN A 225 13.32 -4.81 -35.13
C ASN A 225 12.16 -4.50 -36.09
N HIS A 226 11.41 -3.40 -35.80
CA HIS A 226 10.20 -3.04 -36.53
C HIS A 226 9.14 -4.16 -36.53
N THR A 227 9.17 -5.03 -35.50
CA THR A 227 8.19 -6.10 -35.34
C THR A 227 6.84 -5.47 -34.96
N PRO A 228 5.76 -5.69 -35.73
CA PRO A 228 4.49 -5.08 -35.44
C PRO A 228 3.88 -5.69 -34.15
N LEU A 229 3.01 -4.93 -33.48
CA LEU A 229 2.10 -5.47 -32.49
C LEU A 229 0.94 -6.12 -33.24
N SER A 230 0.70 -7.41 -33.01
CA SER A 230 -0.49 -8.08 -33.56
C SER A 230 -1.75 -7.46 -33.02
N GLU A 231 -2.75 -7.24 -33.85
CA GLU A 231 -4.03 -6.72 -33.38
C GLU A 231 -4.73 -7.72 -32.46
N PRO A 232 -5.26 -7.29 -31.31
CA PRO A 232 -6.02 -8.18 -30.41
C PRO A 232 -7.12 -8.98 -31.11
N THR A 233 -7.83 -8.38 -32.06
CA THR A 233 -8.89 -9.03 -32.85
C THR A 233 -8.41 -10.11 -33.80
N GLU A 234 -7.15 -10.04 -34.26
CA GLU A 234 -6.53 -11.11 -35.07
C GLU A 234 -6.28 -12.37 -34.24
N LEU A 235 -5.96 -12.19 -32.94
CA LEU A 235 -5.67 -13.28 -32.00
C LEU A 235 -6.94 -13.83 -31.35
N ASN A 236 -7.92 -12.96 -31.10
CA ASN A 236 -9.20 -13.32 -30.53
C ASN A 236 -10.34 -12.51 -31.20
N PRO A 237 -11.03 -13.08 -32.20
CA PRO A 237 -12.12 -12.42 -32.92
C PRO A 237 -13.33 -12.06 -32.07
N GLN A 238 -13.40 -12.50 -30.81
CA GLN A 238 -14.49 -12.14 -29.89
C GLN A 238 -14.29 -10.75 -29.26
N ILE A 239 -13.14 -10.15 -29.41
CA ILE A 239 -12.84 -8.81 -28.92
C ILE A 239 -13.59 -7.78 -29.76
N SER A 240 -14.28 -6.85 -29.11
CA SER A 240 -14.98 -5.78 -29.80
C SER A 240 -14.01 -4.80 -30.49
N HIS A 241 -14.40 -4.27 -31.65
CA HIS A 241 -13.55 -3.36 -32.43
C HIS A 241 -13.15 -2.11 -31.66
N ASN A 242 -14.02 -1.62 -30.78
CA ASN A 242 -13.69 -0.47 -29.93
C ASN A 242 -12.57 -0.79 -28.95
N ILE A 243 -12.64 -1.93 -28.28
CA ILE A 243 -11.61 -2.38 -27.33
C ILE A 243 -10.28 -2.63 -28.06
N ASN A 244 -10.32 -3.27 -29.23
CA ASN A 244 -9.12 -3.45 -30.07
C ASN A 244 -8.43 -2.09 -30.37
N ARG A 245 -9.20 -1.12 -30.88
CA ARG A 245 -8.69 0.23 -31.19
C ARG A 245 -8.10 0.91 -29.95
N ASP A 246 -8.77 0.83 -28.81
CA ASP A 246 -8.39 1.57 -27.61
C ASP A 246 -7.18 0.94 -26.91
N ILE A 247 -6.99 -0.39 -27.04
CA ILE A 247 -5.74 -1.07 -26.65
C ILE A 247 -4.58 -0.58 -27.51
N LEU A 248 -4.74 -0.60 -28.84
CA LEU A 248 -3.68 -0.18 -29.77
C LEU A 248 -3.30 1.28 -29.58
N TRP A 249 -4.28 2.17 -29.33
CA TRP A 249 -4.04 3.59 -29.02
C TRP A 249 -3.24 3.77 -27.74
N ALA A 250 -3.60 3.07 -26.67
CA ALA A 250 -2.90 3.15 -25.39
C ALA A 250 -1.48 2.52 -25.45
N MET A 251 -1.25 1.61 -26.38
CA MET A 251 0.05 0.97 -26.63
C MET A 251 0.87 1.63 -27.74
N ASP A 252 0.57 2.88 -28.13
CA ASP A 252 1.43 3.65 -29.06
C ASP A 252 2.84 3.78 -28.48
N LEU A 253 3.86 3.69 -29.32
CA LEU A 253 5.26 3.81 -28.90
C LEU A 253 5.65 5.25 -28.53
N ASP A 254 4.97 6.25 -29.11
CA ASP A 254 5.11 7.65 -28.72
C ASP A 254 4.21 7.97 -27.51
N PRO A 255 4.78 8.26 -26.32
CA PRO A 255 3.98 8.56 -25.14
C PRO A 255 2.99 9.72 -25.32
N LYS A 256 3.32 10.68 -26.20
CA LYS A 256 2.47 11.85 -26.45
C LYS A 256 1.20 11.52 -27.25
N LYS A 257 1.19 10.40 -27.96
CA LYS A 257 0.05 9.93 -28.75
C LYS A 257 -0.92 9.07 -27.95
N ARG A 258 -0.52 8.62 -26.76
CA ARG A 258 -1.38 7.82 -25.87
C ARG A 258 -2.41 8.69 -25.15
N PRO A 259 -3.45 8.08 -24.52
CA PRO A 259 -4.21 8.72 -23.48
C PRO A 259 -3.28 9.27 -22.39
N GLN A 260 -3.44 10.53 -22.01
CA GLN A 260 -2.55 11.19 -21.07
C GLN A 260 -2.92 10.93 -19.60
N SER A 261 -4.10 10.36 -19.37
CA SER A 261 -4.53 9.90 -18.04
C SER A 261 -5.26 8.56 -18.14
N ILE A 262 -5.33 7.86 -17.01
CA ILE A 262 -6.10 6.61 -16.90
C ILE A 262 -7.58 6.87 -17.12
N GLU A 263 -8.11 7.95 -16.56
CA GLU A 263 -9.53 8.30 -16.69
C GLU A 263 -9.92 8.49 -18.15
N ALA A 264 -9.10 9.21 -18.92
CA ALA A 264 -9.35 9.43 -20.35
C ALA A 264 -9.37 8.09 -21.13
N TRP A 265 -8.53 7.15 -20.74
CA TRP A 265 -8.51 5.83 -21.38
C TRP A 265 -9.69 4.95 -20.94
N LEU A 266 -10.05 4.94 -19.65
CA LEU A 266 -11.23 4.20 -19.17
C LEU A 266 -12.53 4.73 -19.82
N ASP A 267 -12.64 6.04 -20.00
CA ASP A 267 -13.78 6.66 -20.69
C ASP A 267 -13.89 6.18 -22.15
N SER A 268 -12.76 6.03 -22.88
CA SER A 268 -12.75 5.50 -24.25
C SER A 268 -13.20 4.03 -24.32
N LEU A 269 -12.87 3.23 -23.29
CA LEU A 269 -13.35 1.85 -23.14
C LEU A 269 -14.83 1.77 -22.73
N GLY A 270 -15.51 2.90 -22.49
CA GLY A 270 -16.87 2.94 -21.98
C GLY A 270 -17.01 2.60 -20.49
N LEU A 271 -15.90 2.58 -19.77
CA LEU A 271 -15.85 2.27 -18.33
C LEU A 271 -16.01 3.57 -17.53
N LYS A 272 -17.18 3.77 -16.93
CA LYS A 272 -17.42 4.93 -16.06
C LYS A 272 -16.86 4.63 -14.68
N PRO A 273 -16.25 5.64 -14.00
CA PRO A 273 -15.81 5.50 -12.63
C PRO A 273 -16.96 4.97 -11.76
N THR A 274 -16.70 3.94 -11.00
CA THR A 274 -17.63 3.52 -9.96
C THR A 274 -17.71 4.68 -8.96
N PRO A 275 -18.92 5.20 -8.64
CA PRO A 275 -19.02 6.22 -7.63
C PRO A 275 -18.43 5.64 -6.34
N VAL A 276 -17.26 6.13 -5.96
CA VAL A 276 -16.68 5.80 -4.66
C VAL A 276 -17.68 6.35 -3.66
N VAL A 277 -18.48 5.46 -3.06
CA VAL A 277 -19.22 5.78 -1.85
C VAL A 277 -18.12 6.10 -0.84
N GLN A 278 -17.73 7.37 -0.76
CA GLN A 278 -16.99 7.86 0.38
C GLN A 278 -17.91 7.52 1.56
N LEU A 279 -17.54 6.46 2.29
CA LEU A 279 -18.00 6.29 3.66
C LEU A 279 -17.55 7.57 4.35
N GLN A 280 -18.43 8.57 4.33
CA GLN A 280 -18.23 9.75 5.15
C GLN A 280 -18.01 9.18 6.54
N PRO A 281 -16.91 9.55 7.22
CA PRO A 281 -16.77 9.18 8.60
C PRO A 281 -18.10 9.59 9.23
N THR A 282 -18.84 8.61 9.75
CA THR A 282 -20.07 8.86 10.50
C THR A 282 -19.73 10.01 11.42
N GLN A 283 -20.27 11.18 11.15
CA GLN A 283 -20.10 12.31 12.04
C GLN A 283 -20.69 11.85 13.35
N ILE A 284 -19.81 11.49 14.29
CA ILE A 284 -20.22 11.21 15.65
C ILE A 284 -20.92 12.49 16.06
N ASN A 285 -22.23 12.41 16.25
CA ASN A 285 -23.01 13.56 16.67
C ASN A 285 -22.58 13.87 18.12
N TYR A 286 -21.57 14.73 18.23
CA TYR A 286 -21.01 15.15 19.52
C TYR A 286 -22.06 15.79 20.41
N ASP A 287 -23.15 16.34 19.86
CA ASP A 287 -24.28 16.88 20.61
C ASP A 287 -25.05 15.74 21.32
N ALA A 288 -25.26 14.61 20.67
CA ALA A 288 -25.87 13.43 21.27
C ALA A 288 -24.93 12.78 22.33
N LEU A 289 -23.63 12.73 22.05
CA LEU A 289 -22.63 12.21 22.98
C LEU A 289 -22.51 13.10 24.22
N GLY A 290 -22.53 14.43 24.03
CA GLY A 290 -22.54 15.41 25.12
C GLY A 290 -23.78 15.27 26.04
N LEU A 291 -24.96 15.01 25.44
CA LEU A 291 -26.20 14.77 26.18
C LEU A 291 -26.10 13.50 27.05
N TRP A 292 -25.58 12.41 26.51
CA TRP A 292 -25.38 11.15 27.24
C TRP A 292 -24.37 11.28 28.39
N ILE A 293 -23.25 11.99 28.16
CA ILE A 293 -22.25 12.27 29.22
C ILE A 293 -22.89 13.12 30.33
N GLY A 294 -23.70 14.12 29.95
CA GLY A 294 -24.46 14.94 30.90
C GLY A 294 -25.45 14.13 31.74
N ILE A 295 -26.19 13.21 31.12
CA ILE A 295 -27.14 12.32 31.83
C ILE A 295 -26.41 11.38 32.79
N ILE A 296 -25.29 10.77 32.36
CA ILE A 296 -24.48 9.90 33.23
C ILE A 296 -23.90 10.69 34.40
N GLY A 297 -23.40 11.90 34.17
CA GLY A 297 -22.92 12.79 35.23
C GLY A 297 -23.99 13.15 36.24
N LEU A 298 -25.23 13.43 35.79
CA LEU A 298 -26.37 13.71 36.64
C LEU A 298 -26.76 12.48 37.51
N ILE A 299 -26.77 11.28 36.92
CA ILE A 299 -27.06 10.03 37.63
C ILE A 299 -26.01 9.76 38.72
N LEU A 300 -24.72 9.96 38.38
CA LEU A 300 -23.64 9.80 39.36
C LEU A 300 -23.72 10.82 40.52
N ALA A 301 -24.09 12.08 40.18
CA ALA A 301 -24.31 13.11 41.22
C ALA A 301 -25.47 12.75 42.15
N ILE A 302 -26.60 12.24 41.62
CA ILE A 302 -27.73 11.79 42.39
C ILE A 302 -27.33 10.60 43.28
N ILE A 303 -26.58 9.64 42.79
CA ILE A 303 -26.09 8.51 43.59
C ILE A 303 -25.15 9.00 44.68
N ALA A 304 -24.27 9.96 44.43
CA ALA A 304 -23.38 10.54 45.42
C ALA A 304 -24.14 11.28 46.53
N ILE A 305 -25.24 11.97 46.20
CA ILE A 305 -26.11 12.63 47.19
C ILE A 305 -26.82 11.59 48.03
N PHE A 306 -27.40 10.53 47.43
CA PHE A 306 -28.04 9.46 48.19
C PHE A 306 -27.08 8.70 49.10
N THR A 307 -25.88 8.38 48.62
CA THR A 307 -24.85 7.73 49.44
C THR A 307 -24.28 8.66 50.53
N GLY A 308 -24.16 9.95 50.23
CA GLY A 308 -23.76 10.97 51.23
C GLY A 308 -24.78 11.16 52.35
N ILE A 309 -26.07 11.14 52.03
CA ILE A 309 -27.16 11.20 53.04
C ILE A 309 -27.16 9.93 53.93
N PHE A 310 -26.93 8.75 53.33
CA PHE A 310 -26.86 7.51 54.10
C PHE A 310 -25.61 7.40 55.00
N GLN A 311 -24.50 8.07 54.67
CA GLN A 311 -23.31 8.13 55.52
C GLN A 311 -23.42 9.18 56.62
N GLY A 312 -24.27 10.18 56.48
CA GLY A 312 -24.54 11.20 57.52
C GLY A 312 -25.24 10.61 58.74
N ASP A 313 -26.25 9.75 58.54
CA ASP A 313 -27.05 9.16 59.63
C ASP A 313 -26.32 8.09 60.47
N ILE A 314 -25.20 7.55 59.97
CA ILE A 314 -24.43 6.52 60.70
C ILE A 314 -23.33 7.15 61.58
N ARG A 315 -22.95 8.41 61.39
CA ARG A 315 -21.89 9.07 62.19
C ARG A 315 -22.38 9.67 63.51
N GLU A 316 -23.64 9.93 63.66
CA GLU A 316 -24.16 10.45 64.89
C GLU A 316 -24.39 9.38 66.00
N ILE A 317 -24.31 8.10 65.70
CA ILE A 317 -24.63 7.02 66.69
C ILE A 317 -23.40 6.48 67.44
N PHE A 318 -22.17 6.73 66.95
CA PHE A 318 -20.95 6.12 67.47
C PHE A 318 -19.73 7.03 67.56
N ILE A 319 -19.71 8.15 68.36
CA ILE A 319 -18.43 8.67 68.87
C ILE A 319 -18.72 9.61 70.07
N LYS A 320 -18.53 9.09 71.28
CA LYS A 320 -18.26 9.90 72.48
C LYS A 320 -16.82 10.41 72.45
N PRO A 321 -16.54 11.69 72.76
CA PRO A 321 -15.18 12.19 72.77
C PRO A 321 -14.43 11.80 74.03
N SER A 322 -13.21 11.36 73.91
CA SER A 322 -12.25 11.19 75.01
C SER A 322 -11.20 12.32 74.99
N PRO A 323 -10.70 12.80 76.16
CA PRO A 323 -10.05 14.10 76.27
C PRO A 323 -8.57 14.13 75.79
N SER A 324 -8.15 15.29 75.32
CA SER A 324 -6.78 15.64 74.91
C SER A 324 -5.76 15.54 76.04
N PRO A 325 -4.51 15.19 75.75
CA PRO A 325 -3.39 15.55 76.59
C PRO A 325 -2.50 16.66 75.95
N THR A 326 -2.14 17.55 76.78
CA THR A 326 -1.37 18.74 76.87
C THR A 326 -0.05 18.73 76.10
N GLN A 327 0.24 19.85 75.45
CA GLN A 327 1.53 20.26 74.94
C GLN A 327 2.63 20.27 76.05
N LYS A 328 3.84 19.88 75.66
CA LYS A 328 5.10 20.31 76.29
C LYS A 328 6.11 20.73 75.28
N SER A 329 6.58 21.92 75.51
CA SER A 329 7.55 22.72 74.81
C SER A 329 9.00 22.21 74.86
N THR A 330 9.70 22.40 73.77
CA THR A 330 11.11 22.76 73.48
C THR A 330 12.21 22.54 74.56
N PRO A 331 13.48 22.23 74.24
CA PRO A 331 14.37 23.34 73.88
C PRO A 331 15.38 23.06 72.72
N THR A 332 15.78 24.19 72.21
CA THR A 332 16.86 24.53 71.26
C THR A 332 18.27 24.28 71.81
N ALA A 333 19.23 23.91 71.02
CA ALA A 333 20.66 24.21 71.20
C ALA A 333 21.49 23.92 69.95
N PRO A 334 22.73 24.38 69.80
CA PRO A 334 23.14 25.38 68.81
C PRO A 334 24.15 24.83 67.80
N PRO A 335 24.71 25.68 66.89
CA PRO A 335 25.47 25.23 65.70
C PRO A 335 26.96 25.08 65.96
N THR A 336 27.63 24.21 65.23
CA THR A 336 29.09 24.16 65.14
C THR A 336 29.54 24.23 63.69
N LYS A 337 30.56 25.06 63.48
CA LYS A 337 31.27 25.43 62.27
C LYS A 337 32.28 24.34 61.84
N PRO A 338 32.76 24.40 60.62
CA PRO A 338 33.66 23.40 60.01
C PRO A 338 35.13 23.64 60.29
N PRO A 339 36.02 22.72 59.93
CA PRO A 339 37.28 23.07 59.32
C PRO A 339 37.70 22.21 58.14
N ASN A 340 38.37 22.90 57.32
CA ASN A 340 39.41 22.62 56.29
C ASN A 340 39.02 21.81 55.06
#